data_1c6632d423451d8dd35adaed9b4d167b
#
_entry.id   1c6632d423451d8dd35adaed9b4d167b
#
_cell.length_a   1.000
_cell.length_b   1.000
_cell.length_c   1.000
_cell.angle_alpha   90.00
_cell.angle_beta   90.00
_cell.angle_gamma   90.00
#
_symmetry.space_group_name_H-M   'P 1'
#
loop_
_entity.id
_entity.type
_entity.pdbx_description
1 polymer ?
#
loop_
_entity_poly.entity_id
_entity_poly.type
_entity_poly.pdbx_seq_one_letter_code
_entity_poly.pdbx_strand_id
1 'polypeptide(L)'
;MRLLVVDDSSTMRRIIKNTLARLDYKDVLEAEDGVVAWKVMAENEDIDVLITDWNMPEMNGLELVKKVRAEAKYEDMPIIMVTTEGGKAEVIVALKAGVNNYIVKPFTPAVLKEKLEDVLG
;
A
#
# COMPACT_ATOMS: atom_id res chain seq x y z
N MET A 1 -6.36 -5.86 13.14
CA MET A 1 -5.86 -4.86 12.17
C MET A 1 -6.17 -5.33 10.75
N ARG A 2 -6.77 -4.46 9.97
CA ARG A 2 -7.15 -4.77 8.58
C ARG A 2 -6.28 -4.00 7.61
N LEU A 3 -5.71 -4.69 6.63
CA LEU A 3 -4.83 -4.09 5.62
C LEU A 3 -5.47 -4.22 4.23
N LEU A 4 -5.21 -3.24 3.37
CA LEU A 4 -5.61 -3.29 1.96
C LEU A 4 -4.35 -3.34 1.10
N VAL A 5 -4.25 -4.38 0.27
CA VAL A 5 -3.13 -4.56 -0.67
C VAL A 5 -3.63 -4.28 -2.08
N VAL A 6 -2.99 -3.33 -2.75
CA VAL A 6 -3.36 -2.88 -4.09
C VAL A 6 -2.20 -3.11 -5.06
N ASP A 7 -2.41 -3.95 -6.05
CA ASP A 7 -1.43 -4.28 -7.08
C ASP A 7 -2.18 -4.93 -8.24
N ASP A 8 -1.85 -4.59 -9.48
CA ASP A 8 -2.52 -5.17 -10.64
C ASP A 8 -2.08 -6.62 -10.91
N SER A 9 -0.97 -7.07 -10.30
CA SER A 9 -0.50 -8.45 -10.37
C SER A 9 -1.14 -9.30 -9.27
N SER A 10 -1.98 -10.27 -9.65
CA SER A 10 -2.56 -11.20 -8.69
C SER A 10 -1.50 -12.04 -7.98
N THR A 11 -0.41 -12.36 -8.69
CA THR A 11 0.73 -13.08 -8.11
C THR A 11 1.40 -12.25 -7.03
N MET A 12 1.63 -10.97 -7.28
CA MET A 12 2.25 -10.09 -6.29
C MET A 12 1.33 -9.89 -5.07
N ARG A 13 0.02 -9.71 -5.29
CA ARG A 13 -0.92 -9.62 -4.16
C ARG A 13 -0.85 -10.86 -3.28
N ARG A 14 -0.78 -12.04 -3.89
CA ARG A 14 -0.66 -13.30 -3.16
C ARG A 14 0.65 -13.37 -2.35
N ILE A 15 1.76 -12.95 -2.95
CA ILE A 15 3.06 -12.93 -2.27
C ILE A 15 3.02 -12.01 -1.04
N ILE A 16 2.48 -10.82 -1.20
CA ILE A 16 2.35 -9.86 -0.10
C ILE A 16 1.42 -10.40 0.99
N LYS A 17 0.26 -10.95 0.62
CA LYS A 17 -0.66 -11.54 1.57
C LYS A 17 -0.03 -12.69 2.36
N ASN A 18 0.69 -13.58 1.67
CA ASN A 18 1.35 -14.71 2.32
C ASN A 18 2.43 -14.23 3.30
N THR A 19 3.18 -13.20 2.91
CA THR A 19 4.19 -12.59 3.78
C THR A 19 3.53 -11.96 5.00
N LEU A 20 2.44 -11.22 4.82
CA LEU A 20 1.69 -10.61 5.92
C LEU A 20 1.12 -11.67 6.87
N ALA A 21 0.61 -12.79 6.33
CA ALA A 21 0.08 -13.88 7.14
C ALA A 21 1.16 -14.49 8.04
N ARG A 22 2.39 -14.60 7.55
CA ARG A 22 3.53 -15.08 8.35
C ARG A 22 3.90 -14.12 9.47
N LEU A 23 3.58 -12.84 9.30
CA LEU A 23 3.78 -11.80 10.30
C LEU A 23 2.56 -11.64 11.21
N ASP A 24 1.61 -12.55 11.10
CA ASP A 24 0.36 -12.57 11.87
C ASP A 24 -0.66 -11.50 11.50
N TYR A 25 -0.55 -10.94 10.29
CA TYR A 25 -1.55 -10.04 9.72
C TYR A 25 -2.41 -10.84 8.74
N LYS A 26 -3.57 -11.31 9.21
CA LYS A 26 -4.41 -12.24 8.47
C LYS A 26 -5.66 -11.62 7.86
N ASP A 27 -6.04 -10.43 8.29
CA ASP A 27 -7.22 -9.73 7.77
C ASP A 27 -6.77 -8.76 6.67
N VAL A 28 -6.66 -9.27 5.45
CA VAL A 28 -6.13 -8.54 4.30
C VAL A 28 -7.13 -8.53 3.17
N LEU A 29 -7.51 -7.32 2.74
CA LEU A 29 -8.34 -7.11 1.56
C LEU A 29 -7.43 -6.82 0.37
N GLU A 30 -7.95 -7.04 -0.84
CA GLU A 30 -7.19 -6.85 -2.08
C GLU A 30 -7.95 -5.95 -3.06
N ALA A 31 -7.18 -5.23 -3.89
CA ALA A 31 -7.71 -4.49 -5.03
C ALA A 31 -6.69 -4.53 -6.17
N GLU A 32 -7.17 -4.54 -7.41
CA GLU A 32 -6.32 -4.66 -8.59
C GLU A 32 -5.84 -3.32 -9.16
N ASP A 33 -6.46 -2.21 -8.75
CA ASP A 33 -6.07 -0.87 -9.16
C ASP A 33 -6.61 0.17 -8.17
N GLY A 34 -6.30 1.44 -8.41
CA GLY A 34 -6.70 2.52 -7.52
C GLY A 34 -8.21 2.77 -7.49
N VAL A 35 -8.92 2.51 -8.59
CA VAL A 35 -10.38 2.68 -8.62
C VAL A 35 -11.05 1.65 -7.73
N VAL A 36 -10.66 0.38 -7.86
CA VAL A 36 -11.17 -0.70 -7.02
C VAL A 36 -10.79 -0.47 -5.56
N ALA A 37 -9.55 -0.04 -5.32
CA ALA A 37 -9.08 0.25 -3.95
C ALA A 37 -9.92 1.33 -3.29
N TRP A 38 -10.22 2.42 -4.00
CA TRP A 38 -11.05 3.50 -3.47
C TRP A 38 -12.44 3.01 -3.10
N LYS A 39 -13.02 2.16 -3.96
CA LYS A 39 -14.33 1.55 -3.70
C LYS A 39 -14.29 0.64 -2.47
N VAL A 40 -13.25 -0.20 -2.36
CA VAL A 40 -13.05 -1.08 -1.20
C VAL A 40 -12.94 -0.27 0.08
N MET A 41 -12.21 0.83 0.05
CA MET A 41 -12.05 1.73 1.20
C MET A 41 -13.38 2.37 1.60
N ALA A 42 -14.21 2.75 0.63
CA ALA A 42 -15.53 3.33 0.91
C ALA A 42 -16.48 2.32 1.55
N GLU A 43 -16.34 1.05 1.21
CA GLU A 43 -17.18 -0.03 1.74
C GLU A 43 -16.65 -0.61 3.06
N ASN A 44 -15.40 -0.31 3.41
CA ASN A 44 -14.72 -0.87 4.60
C ASN A 44 -13.97 0.24 5.32
N GLU A 45 -14.66 1.00 6.15
CA GLU A 45 -14.09 2.16 6.84
C GLU A 45 -13.04 1.80 7.91
N ASP A 46 -12.90 0.52 8.23
CA ASP A 46 -12.01 0.02 9.26
C ASP A 46 -10.64 -0.46 8.74
N ILE A 47 -10.26 -0.04 7.54
CA ILE A 47 -8.93 -0.33 7.00
C ILE A 47 -7.89 0.50 7.76
N ASP A 48 -6.87 -0.19 8.29
CA ASP A 48 -5.84 0.41 9.13
C ASP A 48 -4.57 0.77 8.38
N VAL A 49 -4.25 0.05 7.30
CA VAL A 49 -3.01 0.23 6.52
C VAL A 49 -3.30 0.04 5.04
N LEU A 50 -2.74 0.91 4.21
CA LEU A 50 -2.78 0.78 2.75
C LEU A 50 -1.39 0.41 2.24
N ILE A 51 -1.30 -0.67 1.48
CA ILE A 51 -0.08 -1.10 0.79
C ILE A 51 -0.41 -1.08 -0.69
N THR A 52 0.26 -0.23 -1.47
CA THR A 52 -0.09 -0.05 -2.89
C THR A 52 1.14 -0.03 -3.80
N ASP A 53 1.00 -0.59 -5.00
CA ASP A 53 1.96 -0.37 -6.08
C ASP A 53 1.74 1.04 -6.66
N TRP A 54 2.67 1.50 -7.47
CA TRP A 54 2.57 2.76 -8.20
C TRP A 54 1.92 2.56 -9.57
N ASN A 55 2.49 1.68 -10.38
CA ASN A 55 2.07 1.48 -11.77
C ASN A 55 0.91 0.50 -11.87
N MET A 56 -0.30 1.03 -12.05
CA MET A 56 -1.52 0.26 -12.18
C MET A 56 -2.42 0.93 -13.22
N PRO A 57 -3.28 0.16 -13.92
CA PRO A 57 -4.22 0.76 -14.86
C PRO A 57 -5.31 1.55 -14.11
N GLU A 58 -6.09 2.30 -14.83
CA GLU A 58 -7.22 3.12 -14.38
C GLU A 58 -6.79 4.26 -13.44
N MET A 59 -6.48 3.95 -12.20
CA MET A 59 -5.92 4.92 -11.24
C MET A 59 -4.63 4.32 -10.67
N ASN A 60 -3.51 5.02 -10.84
CA ASN A 60 -2.22 4.54 -10.31
C ASN A 60 -2.10 4.81 -8.80
N GLY A 61 -1.04 4.24 -8.21
CA GLY A 61 -0.84 4.33 -6.76
C GLY A 61 -0.61 5.74 -6.25
N LEU A 62 0.07 6.58 -7.02
CA LEU A 62 0.30 7.98 -6.62
C LEU A 62 -1.02 8.75 -6.58
N GLU A 63 -1.86 8.56 -7.60
CA GLU A 63 -3.18 9.17 -7.66
C GLU A 63 -4.06 8.70 -6.50
N LEU A 64 -4.00 7.40 -6.18
CA LEU A 64 -4.72 6.83 -5.05
C LEU A 64 -4.27 7.47 -3.73
N VAL A 65 -2.97 7.59 -3.51
CA VAL A 65 -2.40 8.21 -2.30
C VAL A 65 -2.89 9.64 -2.14
N LYS A 66 -2.84 10.42 -3.22
CA LYS A 66 -3.32 11.81 -3.19
C LYS A 66 -4.80 11.89 -2.84
N LYS A 67 -5.60 10.99 -3.39
CA LYS A 67 -7.04 10.93 -3.12
C LYS A 67 -7.32 10.56 -1.65
N VAL A 68 -6.59 9.59 -1.14
CA VAL A 68 -6.69 9.17 0.26
C VAL A 68 -6.31 10.32 1.20
N ARG A 69 -5.20 10.99 0.93
CA ARG A 69 -4.73 12.08 1.79
C ARG A 69 -5.59 13.35 1.73
N ALA A 70 -6.42 13.47 0.70
CA ALA A 70 -7.39 14.57 0.62
C ALA A 70 -8.58 14.38 1.57
N GLU A 71 -8.77 13.18 2.10
CA GLU A 71 -9.84 12.86 3.06
C GLU A 71 -9.30 12.96 4.49
N ALA A 72 -9.88 13.83 5.31
CA ALA A 72 -9.43 14.05 6.69
C ALA A 72 -9.43 12.77 7.52
N LYS A 73 -10.38 11.87 7.27
CA LYS A 73 -10.48 10.61 8.02
C LYS A 73 -9.31 9.66 7.79
N TYR A 74 -8.51 9.88 6.74
CA TYR A 74 -7.35 9.05 6.41
C TYR A 74 -6.02 9.76 6.63
N GLU A 75 -6.01 10.93 7.28
CA GLU A 75 -4.77 11.70 7.42
C GLU A 75 -3.66 10.98 8.17
N ASP A 76 -4.03 10.11 9.12
CA ASP A 76 -3.06 9.36 9.93
C ASP A 76 -2.91 7.89 9.51
N MET A 77 -3.60 7.45 8.45
CA MET A 77 -3.51 6.06 8.01
C MET A 77 -2.13 5.78 7.41
N PRO A 78 -1.40 4.77 7.91
CA PRO A 78 -0.13 4.40 7.32
C PRO A 78 -0.29 3.93 5.86
N ILE A 79 0.56 4.44 4.98
CA ILE A 79 0.61 4.05 3.56
C ILE A 79 2.02 3.61 3.23
N ILE A 80 2.16 2.40 2.69
CA ILE A 80 3.42 1.87 2.19
C ILE A 80 3.28 1.67 0.68
N MET A 81 4.24 2.16 -0.08
CA MET A 81 4.28 1.92 -1.53
C MET A 81 5.29 0.82 -1.82
N VAL A 82 4.86 -0.21 -2.56
CA VAL A 82 5.69 -1.36 -2.94
C VAL A 82 5.70 -1.42 -4.46
N THR A 83 6.82 -1.08 -5.08
CA THR A 83 6.89 -0.89 -6.53
C THR A 83 8.29 -1.17 -7.09
N THR A 84 8.37 -1.34 -8.41
CA THR A 84 9.65 -1.45 -9.12
C THR A 84 10.30 -0.09 -9.34
N GLU A 85 9.58 1.02 -9.12
CA GLU A 85 10.10 2.38 -9.29
C GLU A 85 11.04 2.73 -8.13
N GLY A 86 12.34 2.52 -8.31
CA GLY A 86 13.34 2.69 -7.26
C GLY A 86 14.18 3.97 -7.37
N GLY A 87 13.86 4.86 -8.30
CA GLY A 87 14.61 6.10 -8.47
C GLY A 87 14.43 7.07 -7.31
N LYS A 88 15.48 7.83 -7.01
CA LYS A 88 15.44 8.80 -5.92
C LYS A 88 14.32 9.84 -6.12
N ALA A 89 14.14 10.30 -7.37
CA ALA A 89 13.13 11.29 -7.70
C ALA A 89 11.71 10.75 -7.44
N GLU A 90 11.45 9.50 -7.82
CA GLU A 90 10.16 8.82 -7.62
C GLU A 90 9.87 8.65 -6.14
N VAL A 91 10.85 8.21 -5.35
CA VAL A 91 10.70 8.06 -3.90
C VAL A 91 10.30 9.40 -3.26
N ILE A 92 10.97 10.49 -3.65
CA ILE A 92 10.67 11.83 -3.13
C ILE A 92 9.24 12.25 -3.48
N VAL A 93 8.82 12.02 -4.72
CA VAL A 93 7.45 12.34 -5.17
C VAL A 93 6.42 11.59 -4.33
N ALA A 94 6.64 10.30 -4.09
CA ALA A 94 5.73 9.48 -3.29
C ALA A 94 5.65 9.97 -1.84
N LEU A 95 6.80 10.25 -1.21
CA LEU A 95 6.84 10.75 0.16
C LEU A 95 6.13 12.10 0.30
N LYS A 96 6.32 12.99 -0.67
CA LYS A 96 5.63 14.29 -0.68
C LYS A 96 4.13 14.15 -0.86
N ALA A 97 3.68 13.11 -1.55
CA ALA A 97 2.25 12.84 -1.73
C ALA A 97 1.60 12.28 -0.46
N GLY A 98 2.39 11.79 0.49
CA GLY A 98 1.88 11.30 1.76
C GLY A 98 2.15 9.82 2.05
N VAL A 99 3.01 9.16 1.26
CA VAL A 99 3.45 7.79 1.54
C VAL A 99 4.36 7.82 2.76
N ASN A 100 4.13 6.92 3.72
CA ASN A 100 4.91 6.86 4.95
C ASN A 100 6.19 6.04 4.79
N ASN A 101 6.16 5.00 3.96
CA ASN A 101 7.34 4.19 3.71
C ASN A 101 7.32 3.63 2.29
N TYR A 102 8.48 3.22 1.79
CA TYR A 102 8.67 2.85 0.39
C TYR A 102 9.49 1.57 0.30
N ILE A 103 9.04 0.62 -0.52
CA ILE A 103 9.72 -0.66 -0.75
C ILE A 103 9.90 -0.86 -2.24
N VAL A 104 11.14 -1.16 -2.66
CA VAL A 104 11.45 -1.45 -4.07
C VAL A 104 11.43 -2.95 -4.30
N LYS A 105 10.68 -3.38 -5.32
CA LYS A 105 10.63 -4.78 -5.74
C LYS A 105 11.91 -5.16 -6.51
N PRO A 106 12.41 -6.38 -6.37
CA PRO A 106 11.95 -7.43 -5.46
C PRO A 106 12.37 -7.15 -4.02
N PHE A 107 11.55 -7.60 -3.07
CA PHE A 107 11.83 -7.41 -1.64
C PHE A 107 11.84 -8.76 -0.92
N THR A 108 12.38 -8.78 0.29
CA THR A 108 12.35 -9.95 1.16
C THR A 108 11.25 -9.80 2.22
N PRO A 109 10.77 -10.90 2.81
CA PRO A 109 9.83 -10.81 3.94
C PRO A 109 10.36 -9.96 5.09
N ALA A 110 11.67 -10.01 5.35
CA ALA A 110 12.30 -9.20 6.39
C ALA A 110 12.18 -7.71 6.14
N VAL A 111 12.32 -7.28 4.87
CA VAL A 111 12.19 -5.87 4.49
C VAL A 111 10.75 -5.41 4.68
N LEU A 112 9.77 -6.20 4.24
CA LEU A 112 8.36 -5.84 4.43
C LEU A 112 8.02 -5.73 5.92
N LYS A 113 8.51 -6.66 6.73
CA LYS A 113 8.32 -6.62 8.18
C LYS A 113 8.89 -5.34 8.78
N GLU A 114 10.14 -5.00 8.44
CA GLU A 114 10.82 -3.81 8.95
C GLU A 114 10.06 -2.54 8.60
N LYS A 115 9.68 -2.39 7.31
CA LYS A 115 8.98 -1.20 6.84
C LYS A 115 7.59 -1.07 7.45
N LEU A 116 6.91 -2.19 7.66
CA LEU A 116 5.60 -2.20 8.29
C LEU A 116 5.70 -1.81 9.78
N GLU A 117 6.67 -2.36 10.49
CA GLU A 117 6.91 -2.01 11.89
C GLU A 117 7.26 -0.52 12.05
N ASP A 118 8.03 0.04 11.11
CA ASP A 118 8.40 1.47 11.14
C ASP A 118 7.18 2.38 11.11
N VAL A 119 6.14 2.02 10.36
CA VAL A 119 4.95 2.85 10.24
C VAL A 119 3.88 2.55 11.30
N LEU A 120 3.93 1.37 11.89
CA LEU A 120 2.98 0.96 12.94
C LEU A 120 3.51 1.17 14.35
N GLY A 121 4.81 1.20 14.45
CA GLY A 121 5.51 1.30 15.70
C GLY A 121 5.41 2.63 16.37
#